data_b04961079425eaef927d7f1a6967e169
#
_entry.id   b04961079425eaef927d7f1a6967e169
#
_cell.length_a   1.000
_cell.length_b   1.000
_cell.length_c   1.000
_cell.angle_alpha   90.00
_cell.angle_beta   90.00
_cell.angle_gamma   90.00
#
_symmetry.space_group_name_H-M   'P 1'
#
loop_
_entity.id
_entity.type
_entity.pdbx_description
1 polymer ?
#
loop_
_entity_poly.entity_id
_entity_poly.type
_entity_poly.pdbx_seq_one_letter_code
_entity_poly.pdbx_strand_id
1 'polypeptide(L)'
;MDHYSKEQLQNIHSETFAFITCLEKDHVLTLTLNREEKKNAIHPHMVNELAFALNYAHIENSIWAVVIQAKGNVFCAGADLKAFMGMTGEFNSSIPAPKNQLLIGELFSAVHKPVIAKVNGDVYAGGFFFLAGSTYVVAHK
;
A
#
# COMPACT_ATOMS: atom_id res chain seq x y z
N MET A 1 -12.41 -2.04 9.05
CA MET A 1 -11.26 -1.17 8.74
C MET A 1 -11.64 0.27 9.02
N ASP A 2 -11.07 0.82 10.06
CA ASP A 2 -11.40 2.17 10.55
C ASP A 2 -10.15 2.85 11.11
N HIS A 3 -9.18 3.14 10.23
CA HIS A 3 -7.91 3.77 10.61
C HIS A 3 -7.92 5.27 10.42
N TYR A 4 -8.81 5.77 9.56
CA TYR A 4 -8.92 7.17 9.20
C TYR A 4 -10.38 7.59 9.15
N SER A 5 -10.63 8.88 9.38
CA SER A 5 -11.99 9.43 9.28
C SER A 5 -12.41 9.59 7.82
N LYS A 6 -13.73 9.67 7.59
CA LYS A 6 -14.26 9.92 6.25
C LYS A 6 -13.76 11.24 5.67
N GLU A 7 -13.63 12.26 6.53
CA GLU A 7 -13.13 13.58 6.12
C GLU A 7 -11.68 13.50 5.63
N GLN A 8 -10.86 12.69 6.29
CA GLN A 8 -9.48 12.48 5.85
C GLN A 8 -9.43 11.76 4.50
N LEU A 9 -10.26 10.75 4.31
CA LEU A 9 -10.24 9.88 3.13
C LEU A 9 -10.85 10.53 1.88
N GLN A 10 -11.80 11.43 2.03
CA GLN A 10 -12.52 12.01 0.89
C GLN A 10 -11.64 12.79 -0.08
N ASN A 11 -10.47 13.25 0.37
CA ASN A 11 -9.55 14.05 -0.43
C ASN A 11 -8.37 13.24 -0.97
N ILE A 12 -8.50 11.92 -1.06
CA ILE A 12 -7.39 11.03 -1.44
C ILE A 12 -6.71 11.45 -2.76
N HIS A 13 -7.47 11.95 -3.74
CA HIS A 13 -6.93 12.32 -5.06
C HIS A 13 -6.13 13.61 -5.04
N SER A 14 -6.20 14.39 -3.97
CA SER A 14 -5.40 15.61 -3.77
C SER A 14 -4.27 15.42 -2.76
N GLU A 15 -4.18 14.25 -2.13
CA GLU A 15 -3.13 13.94 -1.17
C GLU A 15 -1.80 13.64 -1.88
N THR A 16 -0.69 13.93 -1.18
CA THR A 16 0.66 13.63 -1.65
C THR A 16 1.15 12.35 -0.99
N PHE A 17 1.51 11.37 -1.81
CA PHE A 17 2.09 10.10 -1.35
C PHE A 17 3.58 10.09 -1.63
N ALA A 18 4.37 9.62 -0.66
CA ALA A 18 5.82 9.51 -0.80
C ALA A 18 6.26 8.15 -1.36
N PHE A 19 5.56 7.08 -0.99
CA PHE A 19 6.04 5.71 -1.21
C PHE A 19 5.14 4.86 -2.10
N ILE A 20 3.92 5.32 -2.38
CA ILE A 20 3.00 4.62 -3.28
C ILE A 20 2.37 5.63 -4.24
N THR A 21 1.72 5.13 -5.28
CA THR A 21 0.79 5.93 -6.08
C THR A 21 -0.57 5.27 -6.07
N CYS A 22 -1.62 6.09 -6.21
CA CYS A 22 -3.01 5.64 -6.24
C CYS A 22 -3.65 6.09 -7.53
N LEU A 23 -4.26 5.16 -8.25
CA LEU A 23 -5.02 5.46 -9.46
C LEU A 23 -6.38 4.77 -9.38
N GLU A 24 -7.43 5.56 -9.46
CA GLU A 24 -8.80 5.05 -9.51
C GLU A 24 -9.32 5.13 -10.94
N LYS A 25 -9.69 3.99 -11.51
CA LYS A 25 -10.24 3.90 -12.86
C LYS A 25 -11.15 2.67 -12.98
N ASP A 26 -12.31 2.86 -13.58
CA ASP A 26 -13.25 1.76 -13.89
C ASP A 26 -13.57 0.88 -12.67
N HIS A 27 -13.81 1.51 -11.52
CA HIS A 27 -14.14 0.86 -10.24
C HIS A 27 -12.98 0.06 -9.62
N VAL A 28 -11.77 0.27 -10.11
CA VAL A 28 -10.56 -0.37 -9.57
C VAL A 28 -9.62 0.68 -9.01
N LEU A 29 -9.17 0.46 -7.79
CA LEU A 29 -8.11 1.27 -7.19
C LEU A 29 -6.79 0.52 -7.34
N THR A 30 -5.88 1.08 -8.14
CA THR A 30 -4.54 0.53 -8.33
C THR A 30 -3.55 1.25 -7.44
N LEU A 31 -2.90 0.49 -6.57
CA LEU A 31 -1.85 0.97 -5.69
C LEU A 31 -0.52 0.45 -6.22
N THR A 32 0.39 1.37 -6.50
CA THR A 32 1.71 1.02 -7.03
C THR A 32 2.77 1.37 -6.00
N LEU A 33 3.55 0.36 -5.58
CA LEU A 33 4.71 0.60 -4.74
C LEU A 33 5.71 1.42 -5.55
N ASN A 34 6.09 2.59 -5.04
CA ASN A 34 6.88 3.57 -5.78
C ASN A 34 8.12 3.99 -4.98
N ARG A 35 8.94 3.01 -4.66
CA ARG A 35 10.21 3.20 -3.94
C ARG A 35 11.30 2.36 -4.60
N GLU A 36 11.42 2.53 -5.91
CA GLU A 36 12.30 1.72 -6.76
C GLU A 36 13.76 1.76 -6.32
N GLU A 37 14.24 2.92 -5.88
CA GLU A 37 15.62 3.14 -5.43
C GLU A 37 15.99 2.29 -4.20
N LYS A 38 15.00 1.81 -3.47
CA LYS A 38 15.17 0.90 -2.32
C LYS A 38 14.52 -0.47 -2.61
N LYS A 39 14.32 -0.82 -3.88
CA LYS A 39 13.70 -2.07 -4.31
C LYS A 39 12.34 -2.29 -3.63
N ASN A 40 11.60 -1.21 -3.44
CA ASN A 40 10.29 -1.19 -2.80
C ASN A 40 10.29 -1.77 -1.38
N ALA A 41 11.41 -1.61 -0.66
CA ALA A 41 11.47 -1.98 0.75
C ALA A 41 10.42 -1.22 1.56
N ILE A 42 9.82 -1.88 2.52
CA ILE A 42 8.70 -1.36 3.30
C ILE A 42 9.20 -0.35 4.33
N HIS A 43 8.85 0.91 4.12
CA HIS A 43 9.06 1.99 5.09
C HIS A 43 7.85 2.05 6.02
N PRO A 44 8.02 2.40 7.32
CA PRO A 44 6.88 2.55 8.23
C PRO A 44 5.78 3.45 7.70
N HIS A 45 6.15 4.57 7.07
CA HIS A 45 5.16 5.49 6.49
C HIS A 45 4.50 4.95 5.22
N MET A 46 5.16 4.04 4.49
CA MET A 46 4.52 3.32 3.39
C MET A 46 3.32 2.52 3.91
N VAL A 47 3.44 1.91 5.09
CA VAL A 47 2.33 1.19 5.73
C VAL A 47 1.16 2.14 5.99
N ASN A 48 1.46 3.36 6.45
CA ASN A 48 0.42 4.38 6.67
C ASN A 48 -0.27 4.76 5.36
N GLU A 49 0.51 4.95 4.30
CA GLU A 49 -0.04 5.30 2.98
C GLU A 49 -0.91 4.18 2.41
N LEU A 50 -0.46 2.94 2.54
CA LEU A 50 -1.24 1.78 2.13
C LEU A 50 -2.54 1.68 2.93
N ALA A 51 -2.46 1.86 4.24
CA ALA A 51 -3.63 1.84 5.11
C ALA A 51 -4.64 2.92 4.73
N PHE A 52 -4.16 4.11 4.42
CA PHE A 52 -5.01 5.22 3.98
C PHE A 52 -5.77 4.85 2.70
N ALA A 53 -5.06 4.38 1.70
CA ALA A 53 -5.65 4.00 0.42
C ALA A 53 -6.61 2.80 0.55
N LEU A 54 -6.24 1.80 1.35
CA LEU A 54 -7.09 0.64 1.57
C LEU A 54 -8.34 0.97 2.38
N ASN A 55 -8.22 1.88 3.37
CA ASN A 55 -9.39 2.35 4.11
C ASN A 55 -10.35 3.13 3.19
N TYR A 56 -9.81 3.94 2.29
CA TYR A 56 -10.62 4.58 1.25
C TYR A 56 -11.35 3.54 0.40
N ALA A 57 -10.64 2.56 -0.11
CA ALA A 57 -11.24 1.49 -0.92
C ALA A 57 -12.34 0.74 -0.16
N HIS A 58 -12.15 0.52 1.14
CA HIS A 58 -13.10 -0.19 1.97
C HIS A 58 -14.43 0.54 2.09
N ILE A 59 -14.42 1.86 2.25
CA ILE A 59 -15.64 2.65 2.46
C ILE A 59 -16.26 3.20 1.18
N GLU A 60 -15.50 3.28 0.09
CA GLU A 60 -15.95 3.90 -1.16
C GLU A 60 -16.68 2.88 -2.04
N ASN A 61 -17.99 3.04 -2.17
CA ASN A 61 -18.82 2.09 -2.90
C ASN A 61 -18.48 1.99 -4.39
N SER A 62 -17.91 3.03 -4.98
CA SER A 62 -17.48 3.02 -6.39
C SER A 62 -16.25 2.17 -6.65
N ILE A 63 -15.51 1.79 -5.60
CA ILE A 63 -14.37 0.88 -5.71
C ILE A 63 -14.85 -0.56 -5.49
N TRP A 64 -14.66 -1.41 -6.50
CA TRP A 64 -15.08 -2.81 -6.47
C TRP A 64 -13.94 -3.77 -6.22
N ALA A 65 -12.71 -3.36 -6.56
CA ALA A 65 -11.51 -4.19 -6.37
C ALA A 65 -10.28 -3.30 -6.21
N VAL A 66 -9.24 -3.86 -5.59
CA VAL A 66 -7.93 -3.22 -5.42
C VAL A 66 -6.88 -4.05 -6.13
N VAL A 67 -6.00 -3.38 -6.86
CA VAL A 67 -4.81 -4.00 -7.46
C VAL A 67 -3.58 -3.43 -6.77
N ILE A 68 -2.66 -4.31 -6.35
CA ILE A 68 -1.35 -3.93 -5.82
C ILE A 68 -0.31 -4.33 -6.85
N GLN A 69 0.51 -3.38 -7.26
CA GLN A 69 1.62 -3.61 -8.17
C GLN A 69 2.83 -2.81 -7.70
N ALA A 70 3.96 -2.94 -8.37
CA ALA A 70 5.18 -2.27 -8.00
C ALA A 70 5.92 -1.75 -9.22
N LYS A 71 6.57 -0.61 -9.04
CA LYS A 71 7.45 -0.02 -10.05
C LYS A 71 8.82 -0.68 -9.98
N GLY A 72 9.45 -0.91 -11.13
CA GLY A 72 10.79 -1.49 -11.20
C GLY A 72 10.80 -3.00 -11.32
N ASN A 73 11.97 -3.60 -11.11
CA ASN A 73 12.23 -5.02 -11.33
C ASN A 73 12.03 -5.90 -10.10
N VAL A 74 11.84 -5.30 -8.95
CA VAL A 74 11.60 -6.01 -7.69
C VAL A 74 10.24 -5.57 -7.17
N PHE A 75 9.39 -6.54 -6.87
CA PHE A 75 8.07 -6.24 -6.32
C PHE A 75 8.22 -5.63 -4.92
N CYS A 76 8.91 -6.31 -4.02
CA CYS A 76 9.17 -5.82 -2.68
C CYS A 76 10.36 -6.55 -2.06
N ALA A 77 11.33 -5.81 -1.54
CA ALA A 77 12.54 -6.36 -0.93
C ALA A 77 12.36 -6.72 0.55
N GLY A 78 11.16 -6.55 1.11
CA GLY A 78 10.91 -6.77 2.53
C GLY A 78 11.00 -5.49 3.34
N ALA A 79 11.10 -5.61 4.66
CA ALA A 79 11.14 -4.46 5.55
C ALA A 79 12.46 -3.68 5.43
N ASP A 80 12.35 -2.35 5.41
CA ASP A 80 13.52 -1.47 5.50
C ASP A 80 13.90 -1.31 6.97
N LEU A 81 14.87 -2.10 7.42
CA LEU A 81 15.28 -2.10 8.83
C LEU A 81 15.78 -0.74 9.30
N LYS A 82 16.51 -0.02 8.44
CA LYS A 82 17.00 1.33 8.80
C LYS A 82 15.83 2.29 9.03
N ALA A 83 14.81 2.21 8.18
CA ALA A 83 13.61 3.04 8.31
C ALA A 83 12.86 2.74 9.61
N PHE A 84 12.71 1.46 9.95
CA PHE A 84 12.05 1.05 11.20
C PHE A 84 12.84 1.45 12.44
N MET A 85 14.15 1.70 12.28
CA MET A 85 15.02 2.20 13.36
C MET A 85 15.11 3.74 13.37
N GLY A 86 14.31 4.41 12.56
CA GLY A 86 14.32 5.88 12.48
C GLY A 86 15.53 6.46 11.73
N MET A 87 16.22 5.65 10.94
CA MET A 87 17.47 6.02 10.26
C MET A 87 17.27 6.35 8.78
N THR A 88 16.14 6.96 8.43
CA THR A 88 15.88 7.37 7.05
C THR A 88 15.87 8.88 6.93
N GLY A 89 16.11 9.36 5.69
CA GLY A 89 16.03 10.77 5.36
C GLY A 89 14.58 11.27 5.33
N GLU A 90 14.44 12.53 4.94
CA GLU A 90 13.15 13.17 4.80
C GLU A 90 12.37 12.61 3.62
N PHE A 91 11.05 12.69 3.71
CA PHE A 91 10.15 12.34 2.64
C PHE A 91 8.97 13.31 2.64
N ASN A 92 8.30 13.44 1.48
CA ASN A 92 7.17 14.34 1.32
C ASN A 92 5.87 13.55 1.19
N SER A 93 5.09 13.54 2.25
CA SER A 93 3.78 12.89 2.29
C SER A 93 2.81 13.73 3.11
N SER A 94 1.59 13.89 2.59
CA SER A 94 0.51 14.56 3.32
C SER A 94 -0.34 13.57 4.12
N ILE A 95 -0.06 12.27 4.03
CA ILE A 95 -0.86 11.25 4.71
C ILE A 95 -0.60 11.31 6.21
N PRO A 96 -1.67 11.48 7.03
CA PRO A 96 -1.52 11.53 8.47
C PRO A 96 -1.26 10.15 9.08
N ALA A 97 -0.81 10.15 10.34
CA ALA A 97 -0.71 8.90 11.09
C ALA A 97 -2.12 8.31 11.32
N PRO A 98 -2.26 6.98 11.28
CA PRO A 98 -3.54 6.33 11.56
C PRO A 98 -3.90 6.40 13.04
N LYS A 99 -5.17 6.15 13.35
CA LYS A 99 -5.67 6.15 14.74
C LYS A 99 -4.96 5.11 15.62
N ASN A 100 -4.65 3.95 15.03
CA ASN A 100 -4.05 2.82 15.74
C ASN A 100 -2.79 2.36 15.02
N GLN A 101 -1.89 1.72 15.74
CA GLN A 101 -0.72 1.09 15.15
C GLN A 101 -1.16 -0.01 14.19
N LEU A 102 -0.52 -0.08 13.02
CA LEU A 102 -0.90 -1.00 11.95
C LEU A 102 0.13 -2.09 11.76
N LEU A 103 -0.37 -3.30 11.51
CA LEU A 103 0.45 -4.43 11.09
C LEU A 103 0.16 -4.70 9.61
N ILE A 104 1.20 -4.68 8.79
CA ILE A 104 1.04 -4.83 7.33
C ILE A 104 0.31 -6.13 6.96
N GLY A 105 0.52 -7.20 7.69
CA GLY A 105 -0.13 -8.48 7.42
C GLY A 105 -1.65 -8.47 7.59
N GLU A 106 -2.18 -7.48 8.30
CA GLU A 106 -3.62 -7.38 8.56
C GLU A 106 -4.32 -6.41 7.60
N LEU A 107 -3.57 -5.52 6.92
CA LEU A 107 -4.16 -4.46 6.11
C LEU A 107 -5.03 -4.99 4.97
N PHE A 108 -4.50 -5.94 4.22
CA PHE A 108 -5.17 -6.41 2.99
C PHE A 108 -6.37 -7.29 3.28
N SER A 109 -6.31 -8.09 4.35
CA SER A 109 -7.43 -8.94 4.75
C SER A 109 -8.57 -8.15 5.39
N ALA A 110 -8.31 -6.95 5.88
CA ALA A 110 -9.32 -6.09 6.50
C ALA A 110 -10.17 -5.34 5.47
N VAL A 111 -9.75 -5.25 4.22
CA VAL A 111 -10.51 -4.67 3.12
C VAL A 111 -11.50 -5.73 2.62
N HIS A 112 -12.78 -5.56 2.83
CA HIS A 112 -13.79 -6.53 2.44
C HIS A 112 -14.12 -6.45 0.94
N LYS A 113 -13.08 -6.39 0.10
CA LYS A 113 -13.15 -6.34 -1.36
C LYS A 113 -12.00 -7.15 -1.94
N PRO A 114 -12.13 -7.68 -3.15
CA PRO A 114 -11.01 -8.42 -3.77
C PRO A 114 -9.76 -7.56 -3.87
N VAL A 115 -8.64 -8.12 -3.44
CA VAL A 115 -7.31 -7.52 -3.58
C VAL A 115 -6.48 -8.44 -4.45
N ILE A 116 -5.98 -7.90 -5.56
CA ILE A 116 -5.21 -8.64 -6.54
C ILE A 116 -3.77 -8.13 -6.51
N ALA A 117 -2.83 -9.00 -6.16
CA ALA A 117 -1.40 -8.69 -6.23
C ALA A 117 -0.88 -9.03 -7.63
N LYS A 118 -0.43 -8.01 -8.35
CA LYS A 118 0.16 -8.16 -9.69
C LYS A 118 1.67 -8.13 -9.52
N VAL A 119 2.29 -9.30 -9.46
CA VAL A 119 3.71 -9.46 -9.14
C VAL A 119 4.53 -9.48 -10.42
N ASN A 120 5.38 -8.47 -10.59
CA ASN A 120 6.21 -8.26 -11.78
C ASN A 120 7.69 -8.53 -11.54
N GLY A 121 8.06 -9.02 -10.37
CA GLY A 121 9.47 -9.25 -10.01
C GLY A 121 9.60 -10.00 -8.70
N ASP A 122 10.83 -10.01 -8.18
CA ASP A 122 11.15 -10.76 -6.98
C ASP A 122 10.44 -10.20 -5.74
N VAL A 123 10.11 -11.11 -4.82
CA VAL A 123 9.51 -10.81 -3.54
C VAL A 123 10.37 -11.44 -2.45
N TYR A 124 10.78 -10.65 -1.47
CA TYR A 124 11.64 -11.10 -0.38
C TYR A 124 10.98 -10.88 0.97
N ALA A 125 11.22 -11.81 1.91
CA ALA A 125 10.88 -11.68 3.33
C ALA A 125 9.49 -11.05 3.57
N GLY A 126 9.45 -9.88 4.21
CA GLY A 126 8.20 -9.17 4.55
C GLY A 126 7.33 -8.79 3.36
N GLY A 127 7.87 -8.78 2.13
CA GLY A 127 7.09 -8.55 0.93
C GLY A 127 6.03 -9.61 0.67
N PHE A 128 6.20 -10.81 1.22
CA PHE A 128 5.19 -11.87 1.14
C PHE A 128 3.89 -11.53 1.84
N PHE A 129 3.88 -10.55 2.75
CA PHE A 129 2.63 -10.10 3.37
C PHE A 129 1.64 -9.54 2.35
N PHE A 130 2.13 -8.92 1.28
CA PHE A 130 1.27 -8.47 0.19
C PHE A 130 0.56 -9.64 -0.50
N LEU A 131 1.27 -10.74 -0.68
CA LEU A 131 0.74 -11.92 -1.34
C LEU A 131 -0.23 -12.66 -0.43
N ALA A 132 0.14 -12.83 0.84
CA ALA A 132 -0.67 -13.56 1.82
C ALA A 132 -2.01 -12.86 2.09
N GLY A 133 -2.03 -11.51 2.08
CA GLY A 133 -3.24 -10.74 2.30
C GLY A 133 -4.10 -10.54 1.05
N SER A 134 -3.61 -10.93 -0.12
CA SER A 134 -4.32 -10.75 -1.39
C SER A 134 -5.30 -11.88 -1.67
N THR A 135 -6.43 -11.54 -2.29
CA THR A 135 -7.43 -12.53 -2.73
C THR A 135 -6.88 -13.37 -3.89
N TYR A 136 -6.19 -12.72 -4.82
CA TYR A 136 -5.56 -13.36 -5.98
C TYR A 136 -4.16 -12.83 -6.18
N VAL A 137 -3.27 -13.67 -6.66
CA VAL A 137 -1.90 -13.31 -7.03
C VAL A 137 -1.68 -13.66 -8.50
N VAL A 138 -1.27 -12.66 -9.28
CA VAL A 138 -0.88 -12.83 -10.68
C VAL A 138 0.59 -12.51 -10.80
N ALA A 139 1.39 -13.48 -11.22
CA ALA A 139 2.83 -13.31 -11.34
C ALA A 139 3.24 -13.26 -12.81
N HIS A 140 4.18 -12.37 -13.12
CA HIS A 140 4.82 -12.28 -14.43
C HIS A 140 5.91 -13.34 -14.52
N LYS A 141 5.98 -14.01 -15.68
CA LYS A 141 7.04 -14.98 -15.94
C LYS A 141 8.35 -14.30 -16.33
#